data_354be0e7b06c584f258f8a0d7a5bd402
#
_entry.id   354be0e7b06c584f258f8a0d7a5bd402
#
_cell.length_a   1.000
_cell.length_b   1.000
_cell.length_c   1.000
_cell.angle_alpha   90.00
_cell.angle_beta   90.00
_cell.angle_gamma   90.00
#
_symmetry.space_group_name_H-M   'P 1'
#
loop_
_entity.id
_entity.type
_entity.pdbx_description
1 polymer ?
#
loop_
_entity_poly.entity_id
_entity_poly.type
_entity_poly.pdbx_seq_one_letter_code
_entity_poly.pdbx_strand_id
1 'polypeptide(L)'
;MTIPTLALSTGDEIPAIGLGMWKVENSLVAQLVQKAVVAGYRHFDCACDYGNEAEVGDGLQQVLNQGLCARKDLWVTSKLWNTYHRAEHVRLAAEKSLTDLKLDYLDLYLVHFPIAQRFVPIEKRYPPGWFFEPDAADPQMELDRVPISETWGAMQDLVHAGLVKTIGVCNFGCSLLRDLLSYAEIPPAVLQVESHPFLVQEKLLRFCQEQQIAYTAFSPLGALSYFELDMADPTAVSY
;
A
#
# COMPACT_ATOMS: atom_id res chain seq x y z
N MET A 1 -6.40 -7.75 24.08
CA MET A 1 -7.52 -7.16 23.31
C MET A 1 -7.43 -7.75 21.92
N THR A 2 -8.46 -8.40 21.38
CA THR A 2 -8.48 -8.90 20.01
C THR A 2 -8.94 -7.76 19.10
N ILE A 3 -8.13 -7.42 18.09
CA ILE A 3 -8.55 -6.48 17.05
C ILE A 3 -9.62 -7.18 16.20
N PRO A 4 -10.76 -6.55 15.92
CA PRO A 4 -11.76 -7.12 15.02
C PRO A 4 -11.19 -7.28 13.61
N THR A 5 -11.66 -8.28 12.89
CA THR A 5 -11.30 -8.54 11.49
C THR A 5 -12.48 -8.25 10.58
N LEU A 6 -12.18 -8.02 9.31
CA LEU A 6 -13.13 -7.88 8.21
C LEU A 6 -12.86 -9.01 7.20
N ALA A 7 -13.89 -9.78 6.88
CA ALA A 7 -13.80 -10.81 5.84
C ALA A 7 -13.67 -10.17 4.45
N LEU A 8 -12.72 -10.65 3.67
CA LEU A 8 -12.50 -10.26 2.27
C LEU A 8 -13.25 -11.21 1.32
N SER A 9 -13.47 -10.76 0.10
CA SER A 9 -14.03 -11.59 -0.97
C SER A 9 -13.19 -12.83 -1.31
N THR A 10 -11.90 -12.83 -0.94
CA THR A 10 -10.97 -13.96 -1.09
C THR A 10 -11.17 -15.05 -0.03
N GLY A 11 -11.92 -14.78 1.04
CA GLY A 11 -12.05 -15.65 2.21
C GLY A 11 -11.01 -15.38 3.30
N ASP A 12 -10.04 -14.52 3.07
CA ASP A 12 -9.10 -14.06 4.09
C ASP A 12 -9.75 -13.06 5.05
N GLU A 13 -9.14 -12.86 6.21
CA GLU A 13 -9.58 -11.88 7.20
C GLU A 13 -8.52 -10.81 7.43
N ILE A 14 -8.82 -9.56 7.07
CA ILE A 14 -7.95 -8.41 7.32
C ILE A 14 -8.25 -7.78 8.68
N PRO A 15 -7.24 -7.50 9.55
CA PRO A 15 -7.48 -6.74 10.77
C PRO A 15 -8.04 -5.35 10.45
N ALA A 16 -9.13 -4.97 11.13
CA ALA A 16 -9.85 -3.72 10.88
C ALA A 16 -9.04 -2.46 11.21
N ILE A 17 -7.95 -2.61 11.99
CA ILE A 17 -7.04 -1.52 12.36
C ILE A 17 -5.64 -1.93 11.95
N GLY A 18 -5.02 -1.12 11.08
CA GLY A 18 -3.62 -1.24 10.67
C GLY A 18 -2.77 -0.08 11.17
N LEU A 19 -1.47 -0.31 11.32
CA LEU A 19 -0.48 0.72 11.60
C LEU A 19 0.20 1.13 10.28
N GLY A 20 -0.02 2.38 9.85
CA GLY A 20 0.68 2.96 8.70
C GLY A 20 2.12 3.28 9.04
N MET A 21 3.05 2.91 8.15
CA MET A 21 4.48 3.11 8.34
C MET A 21 5.02 4.36 7.64
N TRP A 22 4.17 5.10 6.94
CA TRP A 22 4.58 6.34 6.27
C TRP A 22 5.09 7.39 7.26
N LYS A 23 6.17 8.08 6.91
CA LYS A 23 6.83 9.13 7.72
C LYS A 23 7.34 8.68 9.09
N VAL A 24 7.44 7.39 9.36
CA VAL A 24 8.15 6.91 10.53
C VAL A 24 9.65 7.00 10.25
N GLU A 25 10.37 7.68 11.13
CA GLU A 25 11.83 7.82 11.03
C GLU A 25 12.51 6.43 11.09
N ASN A 26 13.38 6.13 10.12
CA ASN A 26 13.99 4.81 9.93
C ASN A 26 14.62 4.26 11.22
N SER A 27 15.29 5.11 12.00
CA SER A 27 15.92 4.74 13.27
C SER A 27 14.94 4.22 14.34
N LEU A 28 13.64 4.55 14.22
CA LEU A 28 12.59 4.19 15.18
C LEU A 28 11.71 3.03 14.71
N VAL A 29 11.72 2.70 13.40
CA VAL A 29 10.80 1.76 12.78
C VAL A 29 10.80 0.39 13.45
N ALA A 30 11.96 -0.25 13.59
CA ALA A 30 12.04 -1.59 14.16
C ALA A 30 11.51 -1.64 15.60
N GLN A 31 11.82 -0.63 16.42
CA GLN A 31 11.28 -0.54 17.78
C GLN A 31 9.77 -0.29 17.79
N LEU A 32 9.27 0.52 16.85
CA LEU A 32 7.84 0.80 16.73
C LEU A 32 7.07 -0.48 16.38
N VAL A 33 7.57 -1.27 15.43
CA VAL A 33 6.96 -2.57 15.07
C VAL A 33 6.84 -3.48 16.29
N GLN A 34 7.89 -3.60 17.09
CA GLN A 34 7.84 -4.42 18.32
C GLN A 34 6.80 -3.89 19.31
N LYS A 35 6.81 -2.58 19.58
CA LYS A 35 5.85 -1.96 20.50
C LYS A 35 4.42 -2.13 20.01
N ALA A 36 4.19 -2.01 18.70
CA ALA A 36 2.88 -2.19 18.09
C ALA A 36 2.37 -3.62 18.27
N VAL A 37 3.21 -4.63 18.03
CA VAL A 37 2.83 -6.05 18.24
C VAL A 37 2.51 -6.32 19.70
N VAL A 38 3.31 -5.79 20.64
CA VAL A 38 3.04 -5.92 22.10
C VAL A 38 1.72 -5.20 22.48
N ALA A 39 1.42 -4.05 21.85
CA ALA A 39 0.16 -3.34 22.04
C ALA A 39 -1.06 -4.04 21.40
N GLY A 40 -0.82 -5.07 20.57
CA GLY A 40 -1.88 -5.87 19.95
C GLY A 40 -2.07 -5.65 18.46
N TYR A 41 -1.36 -4.71 17.80
CA TYR A 41 -1.42 -4.56 16.35
C TYR A 41 -0.96 -5.84 15.64
N ARG A 42 -1.66 -6.16 14.55
CA ARG A 42 -1.34 -7.31 13.69
C ARG A 42 -1.32 -6.95 12.20
N HIS A 43 -1.64 -5.71 11.84
CA HIS A 43 -1.62 -5.22 10.47
C HIS A 43 -0.64 -4.05 10.35
N PHE A 44 0.33 -4.18 9.43
CA PHE A 44 1.31 -3.16 9.08
C PHE A 44 1.11 -2.75 7.62
N ASP A 45 0.90 -1.47 7.40
CA ASP A 45 0.69 -0.88 6.08
C ASP A 45 1.97 -0.16 5.63
N CYS A 46 2.68 -0.80 4.70
CA CYS A 46 3.96 -0.40 4.14
C CYS A 46 3.80 0.08 2.69
N ALA A 47 4.84 0.64 2.13
CA ALA A 47 5.03 0.87 0.71
C ALA A 47 6.51 1.09 0.41
N CYS A 48 6.95 0.72 -0.78
CA CYS A 48 8.34 0.96 -1.18
C CYS A 48 8.70 2.44 -1.15
N ASP A 49 7.75 3.32 -1.51
CA ASP A 49 7.94 4.78 -1.52
C ASP A 49 8.15 5.39 -0.13
N TYR A 50 7.79 4.68 0.93
CA TYR A 50 8.04 5.15 2.30
C TYR A 50 9.51 5.10 2.70
N GLY A 51 10.33 4.34 1.98
CA GLY A 51 11.77 4.25 2.16
C GLY A 51 12.23 3.60 3.47
N ASN A 52 11.36 2.79 4.08
CA ASN A 52 11.61 2.18 5.38
C ASN A 52 11.22 0.69 5.47
N GLU A 53 10.95 0.03 4.32
CA GLU A 53 10.55 -1.39 4.33
C GLU A 53 11.62 -2.30 4.93
N ALA A 54 12.90 -1.97 4.76
CA ALA A 54 14.01 -2.76 5.33
C ALA A 54 13.99 -2.75 6.87
N GLU A 55 13.76 -1.59 7.46
CA GLU A 55 13.67 -1.42 8.91
C GLU A 55 12.38 -2.03 9.48
N VAL A 56 11.26 -1.99 8.70
CA VAL A 56 10.05 -2.75 9.04
C VAL A 56 10.36 -4.24 9.06
N GLY A 57 11.08 -4.75 8.04
CA GLY A 57 11.55 -6.13 7.97
C GLY A 57 12.39 -6.54 9.17
N ASP A 58 13.30 -5.66 9.62
CA ASP A 58 14.09 -5.89 10.83
C ASP A 58 13.19 -6.02 12.07
N GLY A 59 12.22 -5.12 12.21
CA GLY A 59 11.26 -5.17 13.31
C GLY A 59 10.40 -6.43 13.30
N LEU A 60 9.90 -6.84 12.12
CA LEU A 60 9.12 -8.05 11.95
C LEU A 60 9.94 -9.30 12.31
N GLN A 61 11.18 -9.40 11.84
CA GLN A 61 12.08 -10.53 12.19
C GLN A 61 12.36 -10.59 13.68
N GLN A 62 12.57 -9.46 14.34
CA GLN A 62 12.77 -9.40 15.78
C GLN A 62 11.54 -9.91 16.54
N VAL A 63 10.34 -9.50 16.12
CA VAL A 63 9.07 -9.95 16.69
C VAL A 63 8.87 -11.46 16.55
N LEU A 64 9.16 -12.01 15.35
CA LEU A 64 9.03 -13.43 15.07
C LEU A 64 10.06 -14.26 15.86
N ASN A 65 11.32 -13.82 15.89
CA ASN A 65 12.39 -14.49 16.61
C ASN A 65 12.18 -14.50 18.14
N GLN A 66 11.56 -13.47 18.68
CA GLN A 66 11.18 -13.39 20.09
C GLN A 66 9.92 -14.20 20.43
N GLY A 67 9.24 -14.77 19.43
CA GLY A 67 7.99 -15.52 19.63
C GLY A 67 6.81 -14.67 20.11
N LEU A 68 6.82 -13.35 19.86
CA LEU A 68 5.73 -12.46 20.23
C LEU A 68 4.46 -12.73 19.42
N CYS A 69 4.59 -13.20 18.19
CA CYS A 69 3.51 -13.77 17.37
C CYS A 69 4.14 -14.64 16.26
N ALA A 70 3.31 -15.42 15.57
CA ALA A 70 3.74 -16.14 14.37
C ALA A 70 3.49 -15.29 13.08
N ARG A 71 4.20 -15.60 11.97
CA ARG A 71 3.99 -14.90 10.68
C ARG A 71 2.52 -14.93 10.23
N LYS A 72 1.84 -16.04 10.43
CA LYS A 72 0.42 -16.20 10.07
C LYS A 72 -0.53 -15.30 10.87
N ASP A 73 -0.09 -14.79 12.01
CA ASP A 73 -0.89 -13.89 12.85
C ASP A 73 -0.74 -12.43 12.40
N LEU A 74 0.19 -12.16 11.50
CA LEU A 74 0.47 -10.84 10.95
C LEU A 74 -0.16 -10.67 9.56
N TRP A 75 -0.70 -9.50 9.32
CA TRP A 75 -1.12 -8.99 8.02
C TRP A 75 -0.15 -7.90 7.59
N VAL A 76 0.58 -8.12 6.51
CA VAL A 76 1.54 -7.14 5.98
C VAL A 76 1.10 -6.72 4.59
N THR A 77 0.83 -5.44 4.45
CA THR A 77 0.48 -4.78 3.18
C THR A 77 1.68 -4.03 2.65
N SER A 78 1.94 -4.12 1.34
CA SER A 78 2.82 -3.20 0.62
C SER A 78 2.17 -2.74 -0.68
N LYS A 79 2.87 -1.89 -1.44
CA LYS A 79 2.27 -1.20 -2.59
C LYS A 79 3.23 -1.10 -3.78
N LEU A 80 2.70 -1.36 -4.98
CA LEU A 80 3.36 -1.17 -6.26
C LEU A 80 3.46 0.32 -6.57
N TRP A 81 4.66 0.85 -6.67
CA TRP A 81 4.88 2.26 -7.00
C TRP A 81 4.66 2.57 -8.48
N ASN A 82 4.42 3.82 -8.78
CA ASN A 82 4.04 4.34 -10.08
C ASN A 82 5.03 4.02 -11.21
N THR A 83 6.31 3.90 -10.90
CA THR A 83 7.37 3.62 -11.88
C THR A 83 7.45 2.14 -12.30
N TYR A 84 6.65 1.26 -11.68
CA TYR A 84 6.70 -0.19 -11.91
C TYR A 84 5.41 -0.75 -12.53
N HIS A 85 4.59 0.07 -13.16
CA HIS A 85 3.29 -0.34 -13.71
C HIS A 85 3.38 -1.27 -14.93
N ARG A 86 4.48 -1.25 -15.71
CA ARG A 86 4.65 -2.22 -16.81
C ARG A 86 4.71 -3.63 -16.26
N ALA A 87 4.08 -4.57 -16.96
CA ALA A 87 3.97 -5.96 -16.51
C ALA A 87 5.33 -6.58 -16.13
N GLU A 88 6.38 -6.28 -16.92
CA GLU A 88 7.75 -6.76 -16.70
C GLU A 88 8.39 -6.24 -15.41
N HIS A 89 7.88 -5.15 -14.81
CA HIS A 89 8.44 -4.52 -13.62
C HIS A 89 7.66 -4.85 -12.33
N VAL A 90 6.39 -5.29 -12.44
CA VAL A 90 5.52 -5.56 -11.28
C VAL A 90 6.14 -6.60 -10.37
N ARG A 91 6.59 -7.74 -10.94
CA ARG A 91 7.21 -8.80 -10.17
C ARG A 91 8.52 -8.36 -9.50
N LEU A 92 9.36 -7.63 -10.23
CA LEU A 92 10.62 -7.09 -9.71
C LEU A 92 10.39 -6.21 -8.47
N ALA A 93 9.37 -5.33 -8.53
CA ALA A 93 9.02 -4.46 -7.41
C ALA A 93 8.49 -5.25 -6.20
N ALA A 94 7.63 -6.24 -6.43
CA ALA A 94 7.10 -7.10 -5.36
C ALA A 94 8.20 -7.91 -4.67
N GLU A 95 9.12 -8.52 -5.43
CA GLU A 95 10.25 -9.27 -4.91
C GLU A 95 11.22 -8.37 -4.13
N LYS A 96 11.38 -7.10 -4.55
CA LYS A 96 12.18 -6.11 -3.79
C LYS A 96 11.53 -5.81 -2.43
N SER A 97 10.23 -5.52 -2.40
CA SER A 97 9.50 -5.32 -1.14
C SER A 97 9.56 -6.55 -0.23
N LEU A 98 9.41 -7.75 -0.78
CA LEU A 98 9.55 -9.02 -0.02
C LEU A 98 10.96 -9.15 0.58
N THR A 99 12.00 -8.82 -0.20
CA THR A 99 13.40 -8.85 0.25
C THR A 99 13.62 -7.86 1.39
N ASP A 100 13.15 -6.63 1.25
CA ASP A 100 13.31 -5.58 2.28
C ASP A 100 12.53 -5.94 3.55
N LEU A 101 11.28 -6.36 3.41
CA LEU A 101 10.43 -6.79 4.52
C LEU A 101 10.87 -8.14 5.15
N LYS A 102 11.80 -8.87 4.51
CA LYS A 102 12.30 -10.19 4.94
C LYS A 102 11.18 -11.22 5.07
N LEU A 103 10.28 -11.23 4.08
CA LEU A 103 9.10 -12.09 4.06
C LEU A 103 9.09 -12.96 2.80
N ASP A 104 8.48 -14.14 2.89
CA ASP A 104 8.27 -15.03 1.75
C ASP A 104 7.02 -14.67 0.94
N TYR A 105 6.06 -13.98 1.56
CA TYR A 105 4.83 -13.53 0.93
C TYR A 105 4.30 -12.25 1.60
N LEU A 106 3.54 -11.46 0.84
CA LEU A 106 2.69 -10.37 1.37
C LEU A 106 1.25 -10.88 1.56
N ASP A 107 0.57 -10.38 2.59
CA ASP A 107 -0.86 -10.65 2.76
C ASP A 107 -1.70 -9.82 1.78
N LEU A 108 -1.27 -8.59 1.48
CA LEU A 108 -1.93 -7.70 0.53
C LEU A 108 -0.89 -6.88 -0.25
N TYR A 109 -1.06 -6.81 -1.58
CA TYR A 109 -0.29 -5.91 -2.42
C TYR A 109 -1.21 -5.01 -3.22
N LEU A 110 -0.98 -3.70 -3.17
CA LEU A 110 -1.85 -2.68 -3.73
C LEU A 110 -1.16 -1.93 -4.87
N VAL A 111 -1.86 -1.64 -5.96
CA VAL A 111 -1.43 -0.58 -6.88
C VAL A 111 -1.55 0.75 -6.15
N HIS A 112 -0.43 1.47 -5.93
CA HIS A 112 -0.39 2.63 -5.03
C HIS A 112 -1.19 3.83 -5.57
N PHE A 113 -1.05 4.12 -6.86
CA PHE A 113 -1.83 5.14 -7.57
C PHE A 113 -2.19 4.65 -8.97
N PRO A 114 -3.29 5.11 -9.57
CA PRO A 114 -3.63 4.80 -10.96
C PRO A 114 -2.84 5.66 -11.96
N ILE A 115 -1.55 5.86 -11.71
CA ILE A 115 -0.66 6.74 -12.47
C ILE A 115 0.60 5.98 -12.82
N ALA A 116 0.77 5.63 -14.08
CA ALA A 116 2.01 5.04 -14.55
C ALA A 116 3.06 6.13 -14.83
N GLN A 117 4.24 5.95 -14.26
CA GLN A 117 5.40 6.82 -14.47
C GLN A 117 6.52 6.07 -15.19
N ARG A 118 7.41 6.82 -15.83
CA ARG A 118 8.60 6.27 -16.47
C ARG A 118 9.40 5.42 -15.49
N PHE A 119 9.81 4.25 -15.95
CA PHE A 119 10.56 3.29 -15.15
C PHE A 119 11.88 3.87 -14.62
N VAL A 120 12.12 3.65 -13.34
CA VAL A 120 13.40 3.95 -12.69
C VAL A 120 13.97 2.62 -12.16
N PRO A 121 15.11 2.15 -12.72
CA PRO A 121 15.76 0.93 -12.22
C PRO A 121 16.08 1.01 -10.72
N ILE A 122 15.88 -0.08 -10.02
CA ILE A 122 16.14 -0.18 -8.56
C ILE A 122 17.59 0.17 -8.24
N GLU A 123 18.53 -0.26 -9.10
CA GLU A 123 19.97 -0.03 -8.93
C GLU A 123 20.35 1.45 -9.14
N LYS A 124 19.51 2.19 -9.88
CA LYS A 124 19.72 3.62 -10.10
C LYS A 124 19.27 4.43 -8.90
N ARG A 125 18.07 4.12 -8.37
CA ARG A 125 17.46 4.81 -7.23
C ARG A 125 16.31 4.00 -6.63
N TYR A 126 16.34 3.83 -5.32
CA TYR A 126 15.26 3.20 -4.57
C TYR A 126 15.13 3.85 -3.18
N PRO A 127 13.93 4.28 -2.75
CA PRO A 127 12.70 4.34 -3.56
C PRO A 127 12.83 5.31 -4.74
N PRO A 128 12.07 5.08 -5.83
CA PRO A 128 12.21 5.89 -7.04
C PRO A 128 11.68 7.32 -6.92
N GLY A 129 10.76 7.58 -5.97
CA GLY A 129 10.15 8.91 -5.77
C GLY A 129 9.26 9.36 -6.93
N TRP A 130 8.78 10.60 -6.85
CA TRP A 130 7.83 11.17 -7.80
C TRP A 130 8.46 11.69 -9.09
N PHE A 131 9.69 12.20 -9.03
CA PHE A 131 10.34 12.86 -10.16
C PHE A 131 11.36 11.95 -10.82
N PHE A 132 11.37 11.92 -12.15
CA PHE A 132 12.32 11.09 -12.91
C PHE A 132 13.77 11.56 -12.68
N GLU A 133 14.00 12.88 -12.71
CA GLU A 133 15.27 13.53 -12.39
C GLU A 133 15.06 14.52 -11.23
N PRO A 134 15.13 14.07 -9.97
CA PRO A 134 14.79 14.91 -8.80
C PRO A 134 15.77 16.07 -8.60
N ASP A 135 17.01 15.96 -9.06
CA ASP A 135 18.05 16.97 -8.91
C ASP A 135 18.08 17.96 -10.10
N ALA A 136 17.16 17.86 -11.05
CA ALA A 136 17.03 18.82 -12.13
C ALA A 136 16.63 20.21 -11.62
N ALA A 137 16.94 21.26 -12.38
CA ALA A 137 16.55 22.63 -12.01
C ALA A 137 15.03 22.83 -11.96
N ASP A 138 14.28 22.03 -12.71
CA ASP A 138 12.80 21.97 -12.70
C ASP A 138 12.39 20.50 -12.74
N PRO A 139 12.30 19.80 -11.58
CA PRO A 139 11.96 18.39 -11.52
C PRO A 139 10.56 18.13 -12.06
N GLN A 140 10.42 17.17 -12.96
CA GLN A 140 9.14 16.81 -13.58
C GLN A 140 8.77 15.34 -13.32
N MET A 141 7.48 15.08 -13.15
CA MET A 141 6.93 13.73 -13.25
C MET A 141 6.85 13.34 -14.72
N GLU A 142 7.56 12.28 -15.09
CA GLU A 142 7.46 11.71 -16.43
C GLU A 142 6.45 10.56 -16.43
N LEU A 143 5.34 10.77 -17.12
CA LEU A 143 4.29 9.74 -17.24
C LEU A 143 4.66 8.69 -18.29
N ASP A 144 4.20 7.46 -18.06
CA ASP A 144 4.21 6.37 -19.03
C ASP A 144 2.79 5.99 -19.45
N ARG A 145 2.62 5.42 -20.62
CA ARG A 145 1.32 4.98 -21.15
C ARG A 145 1.18 3.48 -20.93
N VAL A 146 0.74 3.12 -19.73
CA VAL A 146 0.49 1.72 -19.34
C VAL A 146 -0.99 1.56 -19.02
N PRO A 147 -1.73 0.72 -19.75
CA PRO A 147 -3.11 0.41 -19.39
C PRO A 147 -3.19 -0.26 -18.01
N ILE A 148 -4.21 0.07 -17.22
CA ILE A 148 -4.42 -0.58 -15.91
C ILE A 148 -4.56 -2.10 -16.06
N SER A 149 -5.15 -2.58 -17.16
CA SER A 149 -5.27 -4.01 -17.47
C SER A 149 -3.94 -4.74 -17.60
N GLU A 150 -2.88 -4.08 -18.12
CA GLU A 150 -1.52 -4.65 -18.17
C GLU A 150 -0.96 -4.82 -16.76
N THR A 151 -0.99 -3.75 -15.97
CA THR A 151 -0.53 -3.78 -14.57
C THR A 151 -1.31 -4.82 -13.76
N TRP A 152 -2.63 -4.86 -13.93
CA TRP A 152 -3.48 -5.78 -13.17
C TRP A 152 -3.25 -7.25 -13.53
N GLY A 153 -3.03 -7.55 -14.79
CA GLY A 153 -2.63 -8.90 -15.23
C GLY A 153 -1.38 -9.39 -14.48
N ALA A 154 -0.34 -8.54 -14.43
CA ALA A 154 0.88 -8.86 -13.70
C ALA A 154 0.68 -8.94 -12.17
N MET A 155 -0.24 -8.15 -11.60
CA MET A 155 -0.62 -8.28 -10.18
C MET A 155 -1.28 -9.65 -9.89
N GLN A 156 -2.13 -10.13 -10.79
CA GLN A 156 -2.75 -11.47 -10.69
C GLN A 156 -1.69 -12.58 -10.77
N ASP A 157 -0.67 -12.41 -11.62
CA ASP A 157 0.45 -13.36 -11.71
C ASP A 157 1.23 -13.49 -10.40
N LEU A 158 1.31 -12.43 -9.58
CA LEU A 158 1.91 -12.51 -8.25
C LEU A 158 1.11 -13.41 -7.30
N VAL A 159 -0.24 -13.39 -7.41
CA VAL A 159 -1.11 -14.28 -6.63
C VAL A 159 -0.89 -15.73 -7.07
N HIS A 160 -0.90 -15.99 -8.38
CA HIS A 160 -0.65 -17.32 -8.92
C HIS A 160 0.74 -17.87 -8.55
N ALA A 161 1.74 -16.98 -8.43
CA ALA A 161 3.09 -17.34 -8.00
C ALA A 161 3.22 -17.55 -6.48
N GLY A 162 2.18 -17.23 -5.68
CA GLY A 162 2.20 -17.32 -4.22
C GLY A 162 3.04 -16.24 -3.54
N LEU A 163 3.46 -15.20 -4.25
CA LEU A 163 4.22 -14.07 -3.69
C LEU A 163 3.32 -13.12 -2.88
N VAL A 164 2.04 -13.04 -3.25
CA VAL A 164 1.03 -12.28 -2.52
C VAL A 164 -0.23 -13.13 -2.36
N LYS A 165 -0.95 -12.99 -1.25
CA LYS A 165 -2.24 -13.68 -1.04
C LYS A 165 -3.39 -12.93 -1.69
N THR A 166 -3.40 -11.63 -1.53
CA THR A 166 -4.51 -10.76 -1.89
C THR A 166 -4.00 -9.53 -2.63
N ILE A 167 -4.73 -9.07 -3.64
CA ILE A 167 -4.39 -7.87 -4.39
C ILE A 167 -5.52 -6.85 -4.32
N GLY A 168 -5.14 -5.57 -4.45
CA GLY A 168 -6.08 -4.46 -4.42
C GLY A 168 -5.48 -3.19 -5.01
N VAL A 169 -6.15 -2.07 -4.78
CA VAL A 169 -5.77 -0.78 -5.35
C VAL A 169 -5.86 0.33 -4.32
N CYS A 170 -5.09 1.41 -4.52
CA CYS A 170 -5.22 2.65 -3.77
C CYS A 170 -5.55 3.80 -4.71
N ASN A 171 -6.27 4.80 -4.19
CA ASN A 171 -6.55 6.06 -4.88
C ASN A 171 -7.35 5.89 -6.18
N PHE A 172 -8.16 4.83 -6.28
CA PHE A 172 -9.08 4.59 -7.39
C PHE A 172 -10.47 5.15 -7.05
N GLY A 173 -11.10 5.79 -8.02
CA GLY A 173 -12.51 6.18 -7.96
C GLY A 173 -13.42 5.12 -8.60
N CYS A 174 -14.75 5.32 -8.48
CA CYS A 174 -15.75 4.38 -9.01
C CYS A 174 -15.56 4.06 -10.51
N SER A 175 -15.17 5.04 -11.33
CA SER A 175 -14.97 4.84 -12.77
C SER A 175 -13.83 3.88 -13.07
N LEU A 176 -12.70 4.07 -12.39
CA LEU A 176 -11.52 3.19 -12.54
C LEU A 176 -11.77 1.80 -11.98
N LEU A 177 -12.49 1.70 -10.85
CA LEU A 177 -12.88 0.39 -10.29
C LEU A 177 -13.83 -0.35 -11.24
N ARG A 178 -14.78 0.34 -11.86
CA ARG A 178 -15.68 -0.28 -12.82
C ARG A 178 -14.96 -0.75 -14.07
N ASP A 179 -14.00 0.02 -14.57
CA ASP A 179 -13.13 -0.38 -15.67
C ASP A 179 -12.33 -1.63 -15.29
N LEU A 180 -11.64 -1.58 -14.15
CA LEU A 180 -10.86 -2.71 -13.62
C LEU A 180 -11.69 -4.00 -13.50
N LEU A 181 -12.88 -3.91 -12.91
CA LEU A 181 -13.79 -5.03 -12.73
C LEU A 181 -14.29 -5.63 -14.05
N SER A 182 -14.19 -4.91 -15.16
CA SER A 182 -14.65 -5.40 -16.45
C SER A 182 -13.74 -6.46 -17.09
N TYR A 183 -12.49 -6.54 -16.66
CA TYR A 183 -11.48 -7.48 -17.20
C TYR A 183 -10.70 -8.25 -16.11
N ALA A 184 -10.86 -7.92 -14.85
CA ALA A 184 -10.16 -8.61 -13.76
C ALA A 184 -10.66 -10.06 -13.61
N GLU A 185 -9.77 -11.04 -13.72
CA GLU A 185 -10.05 -12.44 -13.36
C GLU A 185 -10.06 -12.62 -11.85
N ILE A 186 -9.11 -11.97 -11.15
CA ILE A 186 -9.09 -11.82 -9.70
C ILE A 186 -9.51 -10.38 -9.39
N PRO A 187 -10.73 -10.14 -8.87
CA PRO A 187 -11.17 -8.79 -8.52
C PRO A 187 -10.31 -8.16 -7.42
N PRO A 188 -10.18 -6.83 -7.34
CA PRO A 188 -9.54 -6.18 -6.21
C PRO A 188 -10.31 -6.48 -4.93
N ALA A 189 -9.63 -7.07 -3.93
CA ALA A 189 -10.25 -7.37 -2.65
C ALA A 189 -10.33 -6.14 -1.73
N VAL A 190 -9.43 -5.17 -1.91
CA VAL A 190 -9.31 -3.97 -1.09
C VAL A 190 -9.15 -2.74 -1.95
N LEU A 191 -9.87 -1.68 -1.60
CA LEU A 191 -9.60 -0.30 -2.01
C LEU A 191 -9.09 0.48 -0.82
N GLN A 192 -7.91 1.09 -0.91
CA GLN A 192 -7.39 2.00 0.10
C GLN A 192 -7.40 3.45 -0.42
N VAL A 193 -8.09 4.35 0.27
CA VAL A 193 -8.20 5.77 -0.10
C VAL A 193 -8.18 6.67 1.13
N GLU A 194 -7.91 7.95 0.94
CA GLU A 194 -8.12 8.95 1.97
C GLU A 194 -9.60 9.01 2.36
N SER A 195 -9.88 8.83 3.65
CA SER A 195 -11.23 8.96 4.18
C SER A 195 -11.20 9.33 5.66
N HIS A 196 -11.92 10.40 6.02
CA HIS A 196 -12.01 10.97 7.36
C HIS A 196 -13.28 11.83 7.46
N PRO A 197 -13.63 12.41 8.62
CA PRO A 197 -14.87 13.17 8.81
C PRO A 197 -15.09 14.32 7.83
N PHE A 198 -14.03 14.89 7.25
CA PHE A 198 -14.11 15.94 6.23
C PHE A 198 -14.11 15.42 4.79
N LEU A 199 -13.81 14.12 4.59
CA LEU A 199 -13.80 13.44 3.29
C LEU A 199 -14.44 12.06 3.43
N VAL A 200 -15.75 12.00 3.58
CA VAL A 200 -16.50 10.78 3.94
C VAL A 200 -16.57 9.76 2.80
N GLN A 201 -16.54 10.21 1.54
CA GLN A 201 -16.54 9.34 0.35
C GLN A 201 -17.74 8.37 0.26
N GLU A 202 -18.93 8.77 0.73
CA GLU A 202 -20.13 7.90 0.86
C GLU A 202 -20.47 7.11 -0.43
N LYS A 203 -20.35 7.74 -1.59
CA LYS A 203 -20.69 7.11 -2.88
C LYS A 203 -19.69 6.01 -3.24
N LEU A 204 -18.40 6.26 -2.97
CA LEU A 204 -17.32 5.29 -3.21
C LEU A 204 -17.41 4.13 -2.23
N LEU A 205 -17.65 4.42 -0.95
CA LEU A 205 -17.87 3.39 0.08
C LEU A 205 -19.03 2.47 -0.29
N ARG A 206 -20.19 3.04 -0.67
CA ARG A 206 -21.34 2.26 -1.12
C ARG A 206 -21.01 1.39 -2.33
N PHE A 207 -20.33 1.96 -3.33
CA PHE A 207 -19.91 1.21 -4.51
C PHE A 207 -19.02 0.01 -4.12
N CYS A 208 -18.05 0.21 -3.23
CA CYS A 208 -17.19 -0.88 -2.74
C CYS A 208 -18.00 -1.97 -2.03
N GLN A 209 -18.96 -1.58 -1.18
CA GLN A 209 -19.86 -2.53 -0.51
C GLN A 209 -20.68 -3.36 -1.51
N GLU A 210 -21.25 -2.71 -2.53
CA GLU A 210 -22.02 -3.39 -3.59
C GLU A 210 -21.14 -4.37 -4.41
N GLN A 211 -19.86 -4.08 -4.57
CA GLN A 211 -18.90 -4.91 -5.30
C GLN A 211 -18.10 -5.88 -4.42
N GLN A 212 -18.40 -5.95 -3.11
CA GLN A 212 -17.68 -6.77 -2.13
C GLN A 212 -16.18 -6.46 -2.04
N ILE A 213 -15.81 -5.21 -2.26
CA ILE A 213 -14.45 -4.68 -2.09
C ILE A 213 -14.34 -4.08 -0.69
N ALA A 214 -13.39 -4.56 0.12
CA ALA A 214 -13.14 -3.99 1.43
C ALA A 214 -12.57 -2.57 1.28
N TYR A 215 -13.09 -1.64 2.08
CA TYR A 215 -12.71 -0.23 2.04
C TYR A 215 -11.79 0.09 3.21
N THR A 216 -10.56 0.50 2.92
CA THR A 216 -9.57 0.93 3.92
C THR A 216 -9.36 2.43 3.85
N ALA A 217 -9.52 3.10 4.98
CA ALA A 217 -9.26 4.53 5.10
C ALA A 217 -7.80 4.78 5.49
N PHE A 218 -7.06 5.59 4.71
CA PHE A 218 -5.84 6.20 5.21
C PHE A 218 -6.13 7.62 5.71
N SER A 219 -5.25 8.16 6.57
CA SER A 219 -5.45 9.46 7.25
C SER A 219 -6.83 9.59 7.94
N PRO A 220 -7.32 8.58 8.69
CA PRO A 220 -8.71 8.58 9.21
C PRO A 220 -8.98 9.66 10.25
N LEU A 221 -7.94 10.29 10.80
CA LEU A 221 -8.04 11.41 11.75
C LEU A 221 -7.80 12.78 11.08
N GLY A 222 -7.71 12.80 9.76
CA GLY A 222 -7.40 13.97 8.96
C GLY A 222 -5.93 14.02 8.54
N ALA A 223 -5.67 14.77 7.50
CA ALA A 223 -4.37 14.80 6.83
C ALA A 223 -3.45 15.92 7.37
N LEU A 224 -3.17 15.93 8.67
CA LEU A 224 -2.24 16.91 9.29
C LEU A 224 -0.89 16.96 8.59
N SER A 225 -0.48 15.86 7.97
CA SER A 225 0.75 15.79 7.18
C SER A 225 0.81 16.74 5.99
N TYR A 226 -0.34 17.18 5.48
CA TYR A 226 -0.36 18.18 4.40
C TYR A 226 0.15 19.55 4.84
N PHE A 227 -0.05 19.93 6.11
CA PHE A 227 0.54 21.15 6.65
C PHE A 227 2.06 21.05 6.77
N GLU A 228 2.57 19.89 7.18
CA GLU A 228 4.00 19.64 7.30
C GLU A 228 4.72 19.62 5.93
N LEU A 229 3.98 19.27 4.87
CA LEU A 229 4.48 19.23 3.49
C LEU A 229 4.26 20.56 2.74
N ASP A 230 3.72 21.58 3.42
CA ASP A 230 3.34 22.87 2.80
C ASP A 230 2.35 22.71 1.63
N MET A 231 1.52 21.66 1.68
CA MET A 231 0.53 21.33 0.66
C MET A 231 -0.88 21.85 0.99
N ALA A 232 -1.07 22.43 2.17
CA ALA A 232 -2.35 22.94 2.64
C ALA A 232 -2.18 24.25 3.40
N ASP A 233 -3.12 25.18 3.16
CA ASP A 233 -3.20 26.42 3.95
C ASP A 233 -3.82 26.11 5.32
N PRO A 234 -3.11 26.35 6.46
CA PRO A 234 -3.64 26.12 7.79
C PRO A 234 -4.85 26.99 8.14
N THR A 235 -5.13 28.03 7.35
CA THR A 235 -6.31 28.90 7.51
C THR A 235 -7.49 28.46 6.66
N ALA A 236 -7.32 27.48 5.77
CA ALA A 236 -8.41 26.97 4.94
C ALA A 236 -9.39 26.14 5.80
N VAL A 237 -10.68 26.50 5.72
CA VAL A 237 -11.77 25.86 6.50
C VAL A 237 -12.07 24.42 6.05
N SER A 238 -11.43 23.95 4.99
CA SER A 238 -11.69 22.66 4.34
C SER A 238 -10.72 21.54 4.73
N TYR A 239 -9.96 21.71 5.83
CA TYR A 239 -9.05 20.70 6.35
C TYR A 239 -9.33 20.34 7.80
#